data_72a45b9fad302ae02a6a098df487297b
#
_entry.id   72a45b9fad302ae02a6a098df487297b
#
_cell.length_a   1.000
_cell.length_b   1.000
_cell.length_c   1.000
_cell.angle_alpha   90.00
_cell.angle_beta   90.00
_cell.angle_gamma   90.00
#
_symmetry.space_group_name_H-M   'P 1'
#
loop_
_entity.id
_entity.type
_entity.pdbx_description
1 polymer ?
#
loop_
_entity_poly.entity_id
_entity_poly.type
_entity_poly.pdbx_seq_one_letter_code
_entity_poly.pdbx_strand_id
1 'polypeptide(L)'
;IERVAVDGHAREQEMRVRRPPLGRELLELRVRVAALGTGAILVLIDDLAEERRVDVVRRDFVANVSHELKTPVGALALLAEAVLAASDDPDQVRHFAERMQVEAGRLSLLIQDVIDLSRLQGDDPLTHAEVIDVDDLVQRAIDEIGTLAARQEIELMSGEPSGAVVYGDPGQLLTALRNLLTNAISYSPGHTRVAVNARVSGS
;
A
#
# COMPACT_ATOMS: atom_id res chain seq x y z
N ILE A 1 -4.35 -21.58 -34.91
CA ILE A 1 -3.11 -21.56 -35.68
C ILE A 1 -3.43 -21.80 -37.16
N GLU A 2 -4.11 -22.91 -37.53
CA GLU A 2 -4.43 -23.28 -38.92
C GLU A 2 -5.08 -22.14 -39.73
N ARG A 3 -6.06 -21.44 -39.12
CA ARG A 3 -6.76 -20.33 -39.79
C ARG A 3 -5.85 -19.15 -40.09
N VAL A 4 -4.91 -18.84 -39.18
CA VAL A 4 -3.92 -17.76 -39.35
C VAL A 4 -2.91 -18.11 -40.46
N ALA A 5 -2.56 -19.40 -40.56
CA ALA A 5 -1.70 -19.90 -41.65
C ALA A 5 -2.33 -19.77 -43.04
N VAL A 6 -3.67 -19.85 -43.13
CA VAL A 6 -4.42 -19.81 -44.41
C VAL A 6 -4.78 -18.38 -44.79
N ASP A 7 -5.26 -17.55 -43.86
CA ASP A 7 -5.79 -16.22 -44.18
C ASP A 7 -4.82 -15.06 -43.85
N GLY A 8 -3.70 -15.35 -43.21
CA GLY A 8 -2.67 -14.38 -42.86
C GLY A 8 -3.04 -13.34 -41.79
N HIS A 9 -4.28 -13.41 -41.27
CA HIS A 9 -4.77 -12.41 -40.31
C HIS A 9 -4.37 -12.78 -38.88
N ALA A 10 -3.78 -11.84 -38.15
CA ALA A 10 -3.46 -12.00 -36.73
C ALA A 10 -4.73 -12.25 -35.92
N ARG A 11 -4.65 -13.14 -34.96
CA ARG A 11 -5.74 -13.50 -34.05
C ARG A 11 -5.30 -13.49 -32.63
N GLU A 12 -6.20 -13.04 -31.76
CA GLU A 12 -6.02 -13.03 -30.32
C GLU A 12 -7.17 -13.76 -29.66
N GLN A 13 -6.86 -14.57 -28.65
CA GLN A 13 -7.85 -15.29 -27.86
C GLN A 13 -7.37 -15.46 -26.43
N GLU A 14 -8.27 -15.22 -25.48
CA GLU A 14 -8.07 -15.57 -24.09
C GLU A 14 -8.59 -16.98 -23.84
N MET A 15 -7.82 -17.78 -23.09
CA MET A 15 -8.19 -19.15 -22.74
C MET A 15 -7.76 -19.50 -21.31
N ARG A 16 -8.51 -20.43 -20.72
CA ARG A 16 -8.18 -21.00 -19.42
C ARG A 16 -7.59 -22.39 -19.62
N VAL A 17 -6.35 -22.58 -19.15
CA VAL A 17 -5.64 -23.84 -19.29
C VAL A 17 -5.30 -24.38 -17.90
N ARG A 18 -5.49 -25.69 -17.69
CA ARG A 18 -5.06 -26.31 -16.43
C ARG A 18 -3.55 -26.52 -16.45
N ARG A 19 -2.87 -26.12 -15.38
CA ARG A 19 -1.42 -26.35 -15.23
C ARG A 19 -1.15 -27.82 -14.94
N PRO A 20 -0.53 -28.59 -15.86
CA PRO A 20 -0.07 -29.94 -15.55
C PRO A 20 1.23 -29.88 -14.72
N PRO A 21 1.55 -30.88 -13.86
CA PRO A 21 0.79 -32.07 -13.47
C PRO A 21 0.10 -31.98 -12.11
N LEU A 22 0.18 -30.88 -11.37
CA LEU A 22 -0.12 -30.84 -9.93
C LEU A 22 -1.12 -29.75 -9.50
N GLY A 23 -1.72 -28.95 -10.38
CA GLY A 23 -2.49 -27.77 -9.96
C GLY A 23 -3.99 -27.86 -10.25
N ARG A 24 -4.80 -27.56 -9.25
CA ARG A 24 -6.21 -27.12 -9.42
C ARG A 24 -6.29 -25.70 -9.98
N GLU A 25 -5.17 -25.01 -10.11
CA GLU A 25 -5.09 -23.65 -10.62
C GLU A 25 -5.26 -23.61 -12.13
N LEU A 26 -6.15 -22.76 -12.57
CA LEU A 26 -6.38 -22.45 -13.98
C LEU A 26 -5.46 -21.27 -14.34
N LEU A 27 -4.57 -21.47 -15.31
CA LEU A 27 -3.82 -20.38 -15.93
C LEU A 27 -4.76 -19.68 -16.92
N GLU A 28 -4.85 -18.37 -16.83
CA GLU A 28 -5.55 -17.55 -17.82
C GLU A 28 -4.50 -16.95 -18.74
N LEU A 29 -4.54 -17.38 -20.00
CA LEU A 29 -3.55 -17.05 -21.00
C LEU A 29 -4.19 -16.23 -22.13
N ARG A 30 -3.49 -15.18 -22.55
CA ARG A 30 -3.78 -14.49 -23.80
C ARG A 30 -2.83 -15.02 -24.87
N VAL A 31 -3.40 -15.64 -25.91
CA VAL A 31 -2.63 -16.20 -27.02
C VAL A 31 -2.83 -15.34 -28.25
N ARG A 32 -1.75 -14.74 -28.74
CA ARG A 32 -1.72 -13.98 -29.99
C ARG A 32 -0.98 -14.78 -31.03
N VAL A 33 -1.57 -14.93 -32.20
CA VAL A 33 -1.00 -15.69 -33.33
C VAL A 33 -0.95 -14.78 -34.55
N ALA A 34 0.21 -14.65 -35.17
CA ALA A 34 0.41 -13.86 -36.38
C ALA A 34 1.24 -14.63 -37.40
N ALA A 35 0.88 -14.50 -38.69
CA ALA A 35 1.69 -15.04 -39.78
C ALA A 35 2.83 -14.03 -40.10
N LEU A 36 4.06 -14.52 -40.18
CA LEU A 36 5.20 -13.77 -40.67
C LEU A 36 5.35 -14.08 -42.17
N GLY A 37 5.62 -13.08 -42.99
CA GLY A 37 5.66 -13.18 -44.48
C GLY A 37 6.63 -14.21 -45.07
N THR A 38 7.33 -14.98 -44.25
CA THR A 38 8.27 -16.05 -44.61
C THR A 38 7.70 -17.45 -44.45
N GLY A 39 6.36 -17.60 -44.25
CA GLY A 39 5.73 -18.87 -43.93
C GLY A 39 5.86 -19.34 -42.47
N ALA A 40 6.49 -18.54 -41.64
CA ALA A 40 6.58 -18.77 -40.20
C ALA A 40 5.34 -18.19 -39.48
N ILE A 41 4.98 -18.81 -38.33
CA ILE A 41 3.91 -18.34 -37.45
C ILE A 41 4.52 -17.93 -36.11
N LEU A 42 4.25 -16.69 -35.69
CA LEU A 42 4.59 -16.19 -34.37
C LEU A 42 3.43 -16.47 -33.42
N VAL A 43 3.74 -17.11 -32.29
CA VAL A 43 2.80 -17.34 -31.19
C VAL A 43 3.34 -16.65 -29.96
N LEU A 44 2.61 -15.66 -29.45
CA LEU A 44 2.89 -14.98 -28.19
C LEU A 44 1.87 -15.47 -27.15
N ILE A 45 2.37 -15.83 -25.98
CA ILE A 45 1.55 -16.30 -24.86
C ILE A 45 1.87 -15.44 -23.65
N ASP A 46 0.86 -14.67 -23.22
CA ASP A 46 0.93 -13.84 -22.04
C ASP A 46 0.13 -14.48 -20.91
N ASP A 47 0.69 -14.58 -19.72
CA ASP A 47 -0.04 -14.98 -18.52
C ASP A 47 -0.79 -13.78 -17.95
N LEU A 48 -2.13 -13.87 -17.87
CA LEU A 48 -2.99 -12.80 -17.39
C LEU A 48 -3.20 -12.83 -15.86
N ALA A 49 -2.64 -13.82 -15.16
CA ALA A 49 -2.88 -13.99 -13.75
C ALA A 49 -2.39 -12.77 -12.93
N GLU A 50 -1.24 -12.23 -13.29
CA GLU A 50 -0.66 -11.04 -12.62
C GLU A 50 -1.48 -9.78 -12.92
N GLU A 51 -1.81 -9.53 -14.19
CA GLU A 51 -2.63 -8.38 -14.62
C GLU A 51 -3.98 -8.36 -13.92
N ARG A 52 -4.67 -9.51 -13.84
CA ARG A 52 -5.96 -9.65 -13.16
C ARG A 52 -5.84 -9.53 -11.64
N ARG A 53 -4.76 -10.05 -11.07
CA ARG A 53 -4.49 -9.91 -9.63
C ARG A 53 -4.36 -8.43 -9.25
N VAL A 54 -3.63 -7.66 -10.04
CA VAL A 54 -3.50 -6.21 -9.85
C VAL A 54 -4.86 -5.52 -9.97
N ASP A 55 -5.67 -5.88 -10.95
CA ASP A 55 -7.02 -5.31 -11.16
C ASP A 55 -7.98 -5.63 -9.99
N VAL A 56 -7.94 -6.85 -9.46
CA VAL A 56 -8.75 -7.23 -8.30
C VAL A 56 -8.31 -6.44 -7.07
N VAL A 57 -7.01 -6.42 -6.77
CA VAL A 57 -6.46 -5.66 -5.65
C VAL A 57 -6.83 -4.17 -5.76
N ARG A 58 -6.76 -3.60 -6.97
CA ARG A 58 -7.13 -2.20 -7.21
C ARG A 58 -8.62 -1.93 -6.96
N ARG A 59 -9.51 -2.82 -7.39
CA ARG A 59 -10.96 -2.67 -7.13
C ARG A 59 -11.29 -2.80 -5.65
N ASP A 60 -10.74 -3.81 -4.99
CA ASP A 60 -10.93 -4.03 -3.57
C ASP A 60 -10.39 -2.85 -2.75
N PHE A 61 -9.25 -2.29 -3.16
CA PHE A 61 -8.69 -1.09 -2.56
C PHE A 61 -9.65 0.11 -2.67
N VAL A 62 -10.15 0.43 -3.88
CA VAL A 62 -11.10 1.54 -4.08
C VAL A 62 -12.36 1.35 -3.25
N ALA A 63 -12.89 0.13 -3.19
CA ALA A 63 -14.06 -0.19 -2.37
C ALA A 63 -13.78 0.02 -0.88
N ASN A 64 -12.66 -0.49 -0.38
CA ASN A 64 -12.26 -0.36 1.02
C ASN A 64 -12.01 1.10 1.41
N VAL A 65 -11.26 1.86 0.60
CA VAL A 65 -11.03 3.30 0.83
C VAL A 65 -12.36 4.05 0.90
N SER A 66 -13.30 3.76 -0.02
CA SER A 66 -14.61 4.42 -0.02
C SER A 66 -15.40 4.13 1.26
N HIS A 67 -15.33 2.90 1.78
CA HIS A 67 -15.96 2.54 3.05
C HIS A 67 -15.28 3.21 4.24
N GLU A 68 -13.94 3.18 4.29
CA GLU A 68 -13.15 3.77 5.37
C GLU A 68 -13.28 5.30 5.43
N LEU A 69 -13.46 5.99 4.29
CA LEU A 69 -13.72 7.43 4.23
C LEU A 69 -15.15 7.80 4.65
N LYS A 70 -16.14 6.96 4.33
CA LYS A 70 -17.55 7.24 4.62
C LYS A 70 -17.83 7.31 6.11
N THR A 71 -17.16 6.50 6.91
CA THR A 71 -17.36 6.42 8.36
C THR A 71 -16.98 7.72 9.08
N PRO A 72 -15.75 8.25 8.96
CA PRO A 72 -15.36 9.50 9.62
C PRO A 72 -16.13 10.71 9.07
N VAL A 73 -16.45 10.74 7.76
CA VAL A 73 -17.28 11.80 7.18
C VAL A 73 -18.68 11.80 7.79
N GLY A 74 -19.29 10.62 7.95
CA GLY A 74 -20.60 10.50 8.63
C GLY A 74 -20.52 10.91 10.11
N ALA A 75 -19.45 10.53 10.81
CA ALA A 75 -19.23 10.95 12.20
C ALA A 75 -19.07 12.47 12.32
N LEU A 76 -18.31 13.11 11.43
CA LEU A 76 -18.16 14.56 11.39
C LEU A 76 -19.48 15.28 11.16
N ALA A 77 -20.33 14.78 10.25
CA ALA A 77 -21.66 15.35 9.98
C ALA A 77 -22.54 15.30 11.23
N LEU A 78 -22.61 14.14 11.90
CA LEU A 78 -23.38 13.97 13.14
C LEU A 78 -22.85 14.84 14.28
N LEU A 79 -21.54 14.97 14.43
CA LEU A 79 -20.93 15.83 15.44
C LEU A 79 -21.23 17.31 15.16
N ALA A 80 -21.25 17.73 13.88
CA ALA A 80 -21.64 19.09 13.50
C ALA A 80 -23.10 19.38 13.83
N GLU A 81 -24.02 18.44 13.58
CA GLU A 81 -25.42 18.57 13.99
C GLU A 81 -25.54 18.64 15.53
N ALA A 82 -24.76 17.86 16.26
CA ALA A 82 -24.74 17.89 17.73
C ALA A 82 -24.23 19.24 18.28
N VAL A 83 -23.21 19.85 17.65
CA VAL A 83 -22.72 21.19 17.99
C VAL A 83 -23.85 22.22 17.82
N LEU A 84 -24.58 22.17 16.70
CA LEU A 84 -25.71 23.09 16.44
C LEU A 84 -26.84 22.90 17.44
N ALA A 85 -27.13 21.65 17.79
CA ALA A 85 -28.18 21.33 18.76
C ALA A 85 -27.83 21.74 20.21
N ALA A 86 -26.54 21.75 20.54
CA ALA A 86 -26.02 22.12 21.85
C ALA A 86 -25.56 23.58 21.95
N SER A 87 -26.03 24.47 21.05
CA SER A 87 -25.57 25.87 20.94
C SER A 87 -25.63 26.68 22.23
N ASP A 88 -26.55 26.34 23.12
CA ASP A 88 -26.76 27.01 24.42
C ASP A 88 -25.92 26.39 25.56
N ASP A 89 -25.14 25.32 25.30
CA ASP A 89 -24.27 24.61 26.26
C ASP A 89 -22.81 24.64 25.77
N PRO A 90 -21.99 25.60 26.24
CA PRO A 90 -20.60 25.74 25.80
C PRO A 90 -19.72 24.53 26.08
N ASP A 91 -20.00 23.76 27.13
CA ASP A 91 -19.20 22.59 27.49
C ASP A 91 -19.50 21.43 26.52
N GLN A 92 -20.75 21.22 26.15
CA GLN A 92 -21.09 20.23 25.12
C GLN A 92 -20.58 20.63 23.73
N VAL A 93 -20.68 21.91 23.37
CA VAL A 93 -20.11 22.44 22.11
C VAL A 93 -18.61 22.12 22.04
N ARG A 94 -17.88 22.44 23.13
CA ARG A 94 -16.44 22.12 23.21
C ARG A 94 -16.17 20.63 23.05
N HIS A 95 -16.90 19.80 23.78
CA HIS A 95 -16.74 18.35 23.72
C HIS A 95 -16.94 17.78 22.30
N PHE A 96 -18.00 18.21 21.61
CA PHE A 96 -18.23 17.76 20.22
C PHE A 96 -17.20 18.31 19.25
N ALA A 97 -16.75 19.57 19.42
CA ALA A 97 -15.71 20.17 18.59
C ALA A 97 -14.36 19.42 18.75
N GLU A 98 -13.98 19.05 19.96
CA GLU A 98 -12.78 18.24 20.21
C GLU A 98 -12.86 16.87 19.53
N ARG A 99 -14.01 16.21 19.58
CA ARG A 99 -14.25 14.96 18.85
C ARG A 99 -14.18 15.13 17.33
N MET A 100 -14.71 16.25 16.80
CA MET A 100 -14.56 16.57 15.37
C MET A 100 -13.10 16.72 14.97
N GLN A 101 -12.26 17.35 15.80
CA GLN A 101 -10.82 17.46 15.53
C GLN A 101 -10.15 16.10 15.45
N VAL A 102 -10.50 15.17 16.34
CA VAL A 102 -9.97 13.80 16.32
C VAL A 102 -10.37 13.07 15.03
N GLU A 103 -11.63 13.13 14.63
CA GLU A 103 -12.11 12.49 13.40
C GLU A 103 -11.53 13.14 12.13
N ALA A 104 -11.36 14.46 12.11
CA ALA A 104 -10.70 15.16 11.01
C ALA A 104 -9.22 14.76 10.88
N GLY A 105 -8.52 14.60 12.01
CA GLY A 105 -7.14 14.09 12.04
C GLY A 105 -7.04 12.67 11.48
N ARG A 106 -7.96 11.79 11.86
CA ARG A 106 -8.03 10.42 11.33
C ARG A 106 -8.28 10.40 9.82
N LEU A 107 -9.21 11.24 9.34
CA LEU A 107 -9.51 11.39 7.91
C LEU A 107 -8.29 11.88 7.13
N SER A 108 -7.53 12.82 7.67
CA SER A 108 -6.31 13.35 7.05
C SER A 108 -5.23 12.26 6.89
N LEU A 109 -5.04 11.41 7.89
CA LEU A 109 -4.11 10.26 7.82
C LEU A 109 -4.55 9.28 6.73
N LEU A 110 -5.84 8.97 6.66
CA LEU A 110 -6.39 8.04 5.65
C LEU A 110 -6.20 8.57 4.23
N ILE A 111 -6.38 9.87 4.02
CA ILE A 111 -6.13 10.54 2.73
C ILE A 111 -4.64 10.44 2.38
N GLN A 112 -3.74 10.65 3.35
CA GLN A 112 -2.30 10.52 3.13
C GLN A 112 -1.91 9.10 2.70
N ASP A 113 -2.45 8.08 3.38
CA ASP A 113 -2.23 6.67 3.02
C ASP A 113 -2.68 6.36 1.58
N VAL A 114 -3.82 6.93 1.15
CA VAL A 114 -4.32 6.79 -0.24
C VAL A 114 -3.38 7.46 -1.25
N ILE A 115 -2.88 8.66 -0.93
CA ILE A 115 -1.93 9.39 -1.79
C ILE A 115 -0.61 8.62 -1.90
N ASP A 116 -0.08 8.13 -0.79
CA ASP A 116 1.18 7.39 -0.74
C ASP A 116 1.06 6.09 -1.56
N LEU A 117 -0.05 5.37 -1.44
CA LEU A 117 -0.30 4.18 -2.26
C LEU A 117 -0.48 4.52 -3.75
N SER A 118 -1.15 5.63 -4.08
CA SER A 118 -1.30 6.08 -5.47
C SER A 118 0.06 6.38 -6.11
N ARG A 119 0.99 6.98 -5.37
CA ARG A 119 2.36 7.23 -5.84
C ARG A 119 3.13 5.94 -6.11
N LEU A 120 2.99 4.93 -5.24
CA LEU A 120 3.61 3.61 -5.43
C LEU A 120 3.12 2.88 -6.69
N GLN A 121 1.91 3.20 -7.19
CA GLN A 121 1.34 2.59 -8.40
C GLN A 121 1.74 3.28 -9.70
N GLY A 122 2.24 4.53 -9.65
CA GLY A 122 2.48 5.36 -10.83
C GLY A 122 3.95 5.55 -11.20
N ASP A 123 4.86 5.48 -10.26
CA ASP A 123 6.28 5.76 -10.48
C ASP A 123 7.10 4.46 -10.48
N ASP A 124 8.06 4.37 -11.40
CA ASP A 124 9.11 3.34 -11.33
C ASP A 124 9.88 3.57 -10.01
N PRO A 125 9.85 2.61 -9.07
CA PRO A 125 10.48 2.77 -7.76
C PRO A 125 11.99 3.03 -7.83
N LEU A 126 12.61 2.84 -9.00
CA LEU A 126 14.02 3.09 -9.21
C LEU A 126 14.33 4.49 -9.77
N THR A 127 13.32 5.30 -10.10
CA THR A 127 13.53 6.65 -10.68
C THR A 127 14.27 7.60 -9.73
N HIS A 128 14.05 7.45 -8.42
CA HIS A 128 14.67 8.26 -7.35
C HIS A 128 15.53 7.42 -6.40
N ALA A 129 15.98 6.25 -6.89
CA ALA A 129 16.76 5.35 -6.06
C ALA A 129 18.20 5.87 -5.86
N GLU A 130 18.65 5.86 -4.61
CA GLU A 130 20.00 6.19 -4.20
C GLU A 130 20.52 5.22 -3.14
N VAL A 131 21.79 5.32 -2.80
CA VAL A 131 22.41 4.53 -1.73
C VAL A 131 22.03 5.17 -0.39
N ILE A 132 21.38 4.40 0.47
CA ILE A 132 20.83 4.85 1.75
C ILE A 132 21.51 4.09 2.87
N ASP A 133 21.99 4.82 3.88
CA ASP A 133 22.40 4.26 5.15
C ASP A 133 21.16 3.84 5.94
N VAL A 134 21.10 2.55 6.32
CA VAL A 134 19.94 1.99 7.02
C VAL A 134 19.85 2.50 8.45
N ASP A 135 20.98 2.74 9.10
CA ASP A 135 20.99 3.21 10.48
C ASP A 135 20.48 4.66 10.57
N ASP A 136 20.85 5.52 9.60
CA ASP A 136 20.31 6.88 9.46
C ASP A 136 18.81 6.86 9.17
N LEU A 137 18.36 5.95 8.29
CA LEU A 137 16.93 5.80 7.96
C LEU A 137 16.11 5.40 9.20
N VAL A 138 16.61 4.44 9.98
CA VAL A 138 15.98 4.00 11.24
C VAL A 138 15.89 5.14 12.24
N GLN A 139 16.98 5.90 12.40
CA GLN A 139 16.98 7.03 13.35
C GLN A 139 15.96 8.10 12.97
N ARG A 140 15.91 8.48 11.70
CA ARG A 140 14.91 9.42 11.17
C ARG A 140 13.47 8.93 11.42
N ALA A 141 13.19 7.67 11.17
CA ALA A 141 11.87 7.11 11.41
C ALA A 141 11.48 7.15 12.91
N ILE A 142 12.43 6.85 13.81
CA ILE A 142 12.23 6.93 15.27
C ILE A 142 11.96 8.37 15.70
N ASP A 143 12.71 9.34 15.18
CA ASP A 143 12.55 10.75 15.52
C ASP A 143 11.18 11.29 15.10
N GLU A 144 10.69 10.91 13.90
CA GLU A 144 9.37 11.34 13.40
C GLU A 144 8.20 10.82 14.24
N ILE A 145 8.31 9.60 14.76
CA ILE A 145 7.20 8.98 15.51
C ILE A 145 7.37 9.03 17.04
N GLY A 146 8.48 9.58 17.54
CA GLY A 146 8.79 9.64 18.96
C GLY A 146 7.70 10.31 19.80
N THR A 147 7.06 11.37 19.28
CA THR A 147 5.93 12.03 19.97
C THR A 147 4.71 11.11 20.09
N LEU A 148 4.42 10.29 19.08
CA LEU A 148 3.32 9.32 19.12
C LEU A 148 3.60 8.24 20.16
N ALA A 149 4.81 7.66 20.15
CA ALA A 149 5.23 6.66 21.12
C ALA A 149 5.17 7.18 22.56
N ALA A 150 5.64 8.39 22.80
CA ALA A 150 5.59 9.03 24.11
C ALA A 150 4.16 9.24 24.62
N ARG A 151 3.20 9.59 23.74
CA ARG A 151 1.78 9.72 24.11
C ARG A 151 1.14 8.39 24.52
N GLN A 152 1.66 7.28 24.00
CA GLN A 152 1.18 5.92 24.31
C GLN A 152 2.05 5.24 25.39
N GLU A 153 2.99 5.98 25.99
CA GLU A 153 3.91 5.49 27.03
C GLU A 153 4.74 4.29 26.55
N ILE A 154 5.13 4.31 25.26
CA ILE A 154 5.95 3.27 24.62
C ILE A 154 7.37 3.80 24.42
N GLU A 155 8.35 3.03 24.86
CA GLU A 155 9.77 3.31 24.66
C GLU A 155 10.22 2.77 23.30
N LEU A 156 10.69 3.67 22.41
CA LEU A 156 11.30 3.29 21.14
C LEU A 156 12.81 3.12 21.33
N MET A 157 13.33 2.02 20.78
CA MET A 157 14.76 1.71 20.85
C MET A 157 15.30 1.33 19.47
N SER A 158 16.43 1.91 19.08
CA SER A 158 17.24 1.36 17.98
C SER A 158 18.22 0.33 18.54
N GLY A 159 18.47 -0.71 17.76
CA GLY A 159 19.54 -1.67 18.06
C GLY A 159 20.94 -1.09 17.82
N GLU A 160 21.94 -1.96 17.89
CA GLU A 160 23.30 -1.59 17.51
C GLU A 160 23.36 -1.21 16.02
N PRO A 161 24.19 -0.22 15.65
CA PRO A 161 24.37 0.14 14.25
C PRO A 161 24.80 -1.08 13.40
N SER A 162 24.10 -1.28 12.31
CA SER A 162 24.34 -2.42 11.41
C SER A 162 25.42 -2.13 10.36
N GLY A 163 25.65 -0.87 10.03
CA GLY A 163 26.47 -0.40 8.90
C GLY A 163 25.90 -0.86 7.55
N ALA A 164 24.64 -1.27 7.52
CA ALA A 164 23.98 -1.73 6.31
C ALA A 164 23.63 -0.57 5.38
N VAL A 165 23.78 -0.81 4.09
CA VAL A 165 23.33 0.12 3.05
C VAL A 165 22.35 -0.59 2.11
N VAL A 166 21.36 0.14 1.62
CA VAL A 166 20.39 -0.34 0.63
C VAL A 166 20.32 0.64 -0.54
N TYR A 167 19.93 0.15 -1.70
CA TYR A 167 19.66 0.97 -2.86
C TYR A 167 18.16 1.08 -3.08
N GLY A 168 17.60 2.30 -3.02
CA GLY A 168 16.17 2.51 -3.12
C GLY A 168 15.78 3.98 -2.97
N ASP A 169 14.48 4.27 -3.03
CA ASP A 169 13.94 5.60 -2.79
C ASP A 169 13.85 5.87 -1.27
N PRO A 170 14.58 6.88 -0.75
CA PRO A 170 14.62 7.16 0.70
C PRO A 170 13.26 7.56 1.27
N GLY A 171 12.41 8.25 0.48
CA GLY A 171 11.08 8.67 0.90
C GLY A 171 10.13 7.48 1.05
N GLN A 172 10.18 6.54 0.09
CA GLN A 172 9.37 5.32 0.13
C GLN A 172 9.79 4.41 1.28
N LEU A 173 11.10 4.20 1.48
CA LEU A 173 11.63 3.38 2.57
C LEU A 173 11.33 3.99 3.94
N LEU A 174 11.44 5.30 4.09
CA LEU A 174 11.08 6.00 5.33
C LEU A 174 9.58 5.86 5.62
N THR A 175 8.72 6.03 4.61
CA THR A 175 7.27 5.84 4.74
C THR A 175 6.92 4.41 5.14
N ALA A 176 7.55 3.40 4.53
CA ALA A 176 7.34 2.00 4.89
C ALA A 176 7.74 1.71 6.34
N LEU A 177 8.92 2.19 6.76
CA LEU A 177 9.41 1.99 8.12
C LEU A 177 8.53 2.71 9.14
N ARG A 178 8.12 3.94 8.86
CA ARG A 178 7.19 4.71 9.70
C ARG A 178 5.86 3.99 9.88
N ASN A 179 5.29 3.42 8.81
CA ASN A 179 4.04 2.67 8.87
C ASN A 179 4.17 1.42 9.73
N LEU A 180 5.27 0.68 9.61
CA LEU A 180 5.55 -0.49 10.44
C LEU A 180 5.67 -0.11 11.91
N LEU A 181 6.39 0.96 12.22
CA LEU A 181 6.58 1.44 13.59
C LEU A 181 5.28 1.98 14.20
N THR A 182 4.49 2.73 13.41
CA THR A 182 3.17 3.20 13.85
C THR A 182 2.23 2.04 14.17
N ASN A 183 2.25 0.99 13.35
CA ASN A 183 1.50 -0.24 13.64
C ASN A 183 2.00 -0.91 14.91
N ALA A 184 3.33 -1.06 15.08
CA ALA A 184 3.91 -1.65 16.27
C ALA A 184 3.50 -0.89 17.53
N ILE A 185 3.51 0.45 17.50
CA ILE A 185 3.05 1.29 18.60
C ILE A 185 1.55 1.10 18.86
N SER A 186 0.73 1.14 17.82
CA SER A 186 -0.74 1.07 17.94
C SER A 186 -1.25 -0.25 18.51
N TYR A 187 -0.53 -1.34 18.24
CA TYR A 187 -0.90 -2.68 18.73
C TYR A 187 -0.16 -3.10 20.00
N SER A 188 0.75 -2.28 20.53
CA SER A 188 1.46 -2.56 21.77
C SER A 188 0.71 -1.99 22.98
N PRO A 189 0.66 -2.71 24.10
CA PRO A 189 0.18 -2.14 25.37
C PRO A 189 1.05 -0.96 25.81
N GLY A 190 0.47 0.00 26.54
CA GLY A 190 1.24 1.05 27.19
C GLY A 190 2.34 0.49 28.12
N HIS A 191 3.37 1.28 28.40
CA HIS A 191 4.53 0.90 29.20
C HIS A 191 5.36 -0.27 28.65
N THR A 192 5.32 -0.49 27.33
CA THR A 192 6.13 -1.51 26.66
C THR A 192 7.24 -0.89 25.81
N ARG A 193 8.05 -1.73 25.16
CA ARG A 193 9.15 -1.33 24.30
C ARG A 193 8.94 -1.83 22.87
N VAL A 194 9.21 -0.98 21.91
CA VAL A 194 9.31 -1.33 20.51
C VAL A 194 10.75 -1.14 20.07
N ALA A 195 11.40 -2.23 19.67
CA ALA A 195 12.80 -2.21 19.24
C ALA A 195 12.91 -2.41 17.72
N VAL A 196 13.75 -1.60 17.08
CA VAL A 196 14.08 -1.70 15.65
C VAL A 196 15.52 -2.19 15.53
N ASN A 197 15.71 -3.28 14.80
CA ASN A 197 17.04 -3.83 14.54
C ASN A 197 17.22 -4.06 13.05
N ALA A 198 18.33 -3.58 12.50
CA ALA A 198 18.78 -3.91 11.16
C ALA A 198 19.92 -4.94 11.22
N ARG A 199 19.95 -5.86 10.27
CA ARG A 199 21.06 -6.80 10.12
C ARG A 199 21.22 -7.20 8.66
N VAL A 200 22.46 -7.39 8.24
CA VAL A 200 22.78 -7.96 6.94
C VAL A 200 22.70 -9.48 7.07
N SER A 201 21.80 -10.11 6.30
CA SER A 201 21.80 -11.57 6.15
C SER A 201 22.49 -11.91 4.83
N GLY A 202 23.61 -12.61 4.89
CA GLY A 202 24.28 -13.12 3.68
C GLY A 202 23.34 -14.07 2.93
N SER A 203 23.24 -13.90 1.61
CA SER A 203 22.63 -14.84 0.67
C SER A 203 23.66 -15.89 0.23
#